data_5d9e637249c853405852d66bb98c1f4b
#
_entry.id   5d9e637249c853405852d66bb98c1f4b
#
_cell.length_a   1.000
_cell.length_b   1.000
_cell.length_c   1.000
_cell.angle_alpha   90.00
_cell.angle_beta   90.00
_cell.angle_gamma   90.00
#
_symmetry.space_group_name_H-M   'P 1'
#
loop_
_entity.id
_entity.type
_entity.pdbx_description
1 polymer ?
#
loop_
_entity_poly.entity_id
_entity_poly.type
_entity_poly.pdbx_seq_one_letter_code
_entity_poly.pdbx_strand_id
1 'polypeptide(L)'
;MKKSFKSLLTIALVSMAIASCGDSTQNNDSTAKSDSAKTNDKSTGAGNNGDNGALEPLSPIEFKNMENIDTLSYALGCDLGNFMKKGLNPYMKLDHKSIISSIKEYIEKRNVKVEGITITDDNILEISQKHFGNELPAKLDAAMKDSTGKTEVFTPQEKSIVSAIIGIDMVSGLIKNGIDVEANSFVMGMTDSFDGEKKMNEQAIQSVIINESKKKAEELAENNARESQEWLAGIEKQNGVKKTASGLLYKIVKSGDTGKKATKDTDVVKVLYTGKTRKNVTFDSNRWSDMPAQRKEMIKAYQPDQANKDNPIEFPLNGVIPGWTEGMKLVGKGGRIHLWIPAELAYKEMGAGQDIGPNEALFFDVELLEVTPAK
;
A
#
# COMPACT_ATOMS: atom_id res chain seq x y z
N MET A 1 15.48 -8.99 17.69
CA MET A 1 14.95 -9.94 16.69
C MET A 1 13.49 -10.38 16.88
N LYS A 2 12.82 -10.14 18.02
CA LYS A 2 11.39 -10.53 18.25
C LYS A 2 10.32 -9.62 17.63
N LYS A 3 10.65 -8.47 17.05
CA LYS A 3 9.71 -7.49 16.46
C LYS A 3 9.46 -7.67 14.96
N SER A 4 10.22 -8.54 14.28
CA SER A 4 10.24 -8.62 12.81
C SER A 4 9.14 -9.50 12.19
N PHE A 5 8.60 -10.48 12.91
CA PHE A 5 7.73 -11.49 12.32
C PHE A 5 6.25 -11.07 12.21
N LYS A 6 5.75 -10.26 13.18
CA LYS A 6 4.38 -9.68 13.08
C LYS A 6 4.27 -8.67 11.94
N SER A 7 5.39 -8.03 11.59
CA SER A 7 5.51 -7.09 10.48
C SER A 7 5.75 -7.79 9.13
N LEU A 8 6.34 -9.00 9.13
CA LEU A 8 6.69 -9.72 7.90
C LEU A 8 5.49 -10.36 7.22
N LEU A 9 4.51 -10.90 7.96
CA LEU A 9 3.30 -11.46 7.35
C LEU A 9 2.40 -10.35 6.79
N THR A 10 2.23 -9.24 7.53
CA THR A 10 1.38 -8.11 7.10
C THR A 10 2.08 -7.18 6.10
N ILE A 11 3.43 -7.05 6.16
CA ILE A 11 4.21 -6.15 5.30
C ILE A 11 4.63 -6.86 4.00
N ALA A 12 4.89 -8.17 4.00
CA ALA A 12 5.27 -8.89 2.79
C ALA A 12 4.15 -8.92 1.74
N LEU A 13 2.89 -8.86 2.16
CA LEU A 13 1.73 -8.97 1.27
C LEU A 13 1.29 -7.65 0.65
N VAL A 14 1.42 -6.54 1.38
CA VAL A 14 1.18 -5.20 0.83
C VAL A 14 2.37 -4.74 -0.02
N SER A 15 3.60 -5.20 0.29
CA SER A 15 4.81 -4.78 -0.43
C SER A 15 4.98 -5.47 -1.79
N MET A 16 4.44 -6.68 -2.02
CA MET A 16 4.60 -7.35 -3.31
C MET A 16 3.73 -6.75 -4.42
N ALA A 17 2.54 -6.23 -4.08
CA ALA A 17 1.70 -5.54 -5.06
C ALA A 17 2.20 -4.11 -5.40
N ILE A 18 3.05 -3.50 -4.55
CA ILE A 18 3.54 -2.13 -4.71
C ILE A 18 5.06 -2.08 -4.99
N ALA A 19 5.84 -3.08 -4.59
CA ALA A 19 7.30 -3.10 -4.76
C ALA A 19 7.76 -3.40 -6.20
N SER A 20 6.87 -3.79 -7.12
CA SER A 20 7.22 -3.92 -8.54
C SER A 20 7.23 -2.57 -9.28
N CYS A 21 6.84 -1.47 -8.65
CA CYS A 21 6.80 -0.13 -9.26
C CYS A 21 7.91 0.83 -8.81
N GLY A 22 8.87 0.39 -7.99
CA GLY A 22 9.85 1.32 -7.44
C GLY A 22 11.21 0.72 -7.13
N ASP A 23 11.95 0.26 -8.13
CA ASP A 23 13.41 0.27 -8.04
C ASP A 23 14.06 0.20 -9.44
N SER A 24 14.26 1.37 -10.03
CA SER A 24 15.20 1.57 -11.12
C SER A 24 15.80 2.97 -11.02
N THR A 25 16.61 3.22 -9.99
CA THR A 25 17.65 4.26 -10.00
C THR A 25 18.72 3.92 -8.98
N GLN A 26 19.81 3.41 -9.44
CA GLN A 26 21.20 3.79 -9.17
C GLN A 26 22.15 2.70 -9.72
N ASN A 27 22.88 2.95 -10.75
CA ASN A 27 24.22 3.47 -10.61
C ASN A 27 24.83 3.88 -11.96
N ASN A 28 25.45 5.01 -11.86
CA ASN A 28 26.29 5.67 -12.84
C ASN A 28 27.54 4.89 -13.22
N ASP A 29 27.94 5.25 -14.40
CA ASP A 29 29.31 5.59 -14.83
C ASP A 29 30.15 4.49 -15.48
N SER A 30 30.33 4.62 -16.68
CA SER A 30 31.54 5.01 -17.40
C SER A 30 31.64 4.45 -18.84
N THR A 31 31.68 5.39 -19.74
CA THR A 31 32.47 5.43 -20.97
C THR A 31 32.82 4.14 -21.73
N ALA A 32 32.38 4.00 -22.99
CA ALA A 32 33.17 4.14 -24.21
C ALA A 32 32.57 3.40 -25.41
N LYS A 33 32.37 4.19 -26.47
CA LYS A 33 32.58 3.95 -27.92
C LYS A 33 32.04 2.70 -28.62
N SER A 34 31.12 3.03 -29.54
CA SER A 34 31.00 2.60 -30.95
C SER A 34 31.68 1.29 -31.36
N ASP A 35 30.88 0.37 -31.97
CA ASP A 35 31.00 0.17 -33.43
C ASP A 35 29.86 -0.74 -33.95
N SER A 36 29.45 -0.37 -35.13
CA SER A 36 28.46 -1.02 -35.95
C SER A 36 29.03 -2.29 -36.61
N ALA A 37 28.21 -3.35 -36.68
CA ALA A 37 28.25 -4.22 -37.88
C ALA A 37 26.98 -5.07 -37.99
N LYS A 38 26.36 -4.95 -39.16
CA LYS A 38 25.33 -5.82 -39.71
C LYS A 38 25.95 -7.18 -40.07
N THR A 39 25.23 -8.28 -39.83
CA THR A 39 25.17 -9.37 -40.84
C THR A 39 23.89 -10.19 -40.67
N ASN A 40 23.17 -10.30 -41.74
CA ASN A 40 22.16 -11.33 -42.00
C ASN A 40 22.83 -12.69 -42.04
N ASP A 41 22.18 -13.72 -41.51
CA ASP A 41 22.14 -14.96 -42.29
C ASP A 41 20.92 -15.82 -41.94
N LYS A 42 20.31 -16.37 -43.00
CA LYS A 42 19.28 -17.36 -43.02
C LYS A 42 19.92 -18.75 -42.92
N SER A 43 19.40 -19.62 -42.09
CA SER A 43 19.42 -21.04 -42.49
C SER A 43 18.24 -21.81 -41.88
N THR A 44 17.54 -22.45 -42.77
CA THR A 44 16.50 -23.46 -42.60
C THR A 44 17.11 -24.74 -42.04
N GLY A 45 16.42 -25.39 -41.12
CA GLY A 45 16.75 -26.75 -40.70
C GLY A 45 15.58 -27.40 -39.96
N ALA A 46 14.83 -28.21 -40.66
CA ALA A 46 13.81 -29.09 -40.11
C ALA A 46 14.44 -30.21 -39.28
N GLY A 47 13.86 -30.53 -38.14
CA GLY A 47 14.24 -31.70 -37.35
C GLY A 47 13.16 -32.03 -36.34
N ASN A 48 12.39 -33.00 -36.67
CA ASN A 48 11.32 -33.67 -35.94
C ASN A 48 11.82 -34.26 -34.63
N ASN A 49 11.08 -34.14 -33.50
CA ASN A 49 10.54 -35.28 -32.73
C ASN A 49 10.27 -34.89 -31.26
N GLY A 50 9.14 -35.34 -30.76
CA GLY A 50 8.86 -35.54 -29.34
C GLY A 50 7.69 -34.69 -28.86
N ASP A 51 6.51 -35.09 -29.28
CA ASP A 51 5.23 -34.66 -28.72
C ASP A 51 5.13 -35.14 -27.27
N ASN A 52 5.55 -34.27 -26.34
CA ASN A 52 5.06 -34.27 -24.98
C ASN A 52 4.13 -33.07 -24.87
N GLY A 53 2.83 -33.31 -25.03
CA GLY A 53 1.76 -32.35 -25.11
C GLY A 53 1.55 -31.52 -23.84
N ALA A 54 2.56 -30.81 -23.38
CA ALA A 54 2.40 -29.69 -22.50
C ALA A 54 1.94 -28.51 -23.37
N LEU A 55 0.68 -28.13 -23.26
CA LEU A 55 0.13 -26.93 -23.90
C LEU A 55 1.02 -25.75 -23.56
N GLU A 56 1.53 -25.03 -24.57
CA GLU A 56 2.23 -23.76 -24.37
C GLU A 56 1.32 -22.81 -23.59
N PRO A 57 1.83 -22.13 -22.55
CA PRO A 57 1.03 -21.17 -21.78
C PRO A 57 0.47 -20.07 -22.68
N LEU A 58 -0.82 -19.81 -22.60
CA LEU A 58 -1.51 -18.79 -23.37
C LEU A 58 -0.93 -17.39 -23.11
N SER A 59 -0.88 -16.55 -24.15
CA SER A 59 -0.63 -15.12 -23.98
C SER A 59 -1.80 -14.44 -23.23
N PRO A 60 -1.61 -13.27 -22.61
CA PRO A 60 -2.68 -12.56 -21.92
C PRO A 60 -3.88 -12.26 -22.83
N ILE A 61 -3.65 -12.04 -24.14
CA ILE A 61 -4.71 -11.76 -25.12
C ILE A 61 -5.52 -13.03 -25.40
N GLU A 62 -4.85 -14.16 -25.60
CA GLU A 62 -5.51 -15.46 -25.82
C GLU A 62 -6.31 -15.86 -24.58
N PHE A 63 -5.77 -15.64 -23.40
CA PHE A 63 -6.45 -15.93 -22.14
C PHE A 63 -7.69 -15.05 -21.94
N LYS A 64 -7.62 -13.75 -22.26
CA LYS A 64 -8.75 -12.82 -22.17
C LYS A 64 -9.95 -13.22 -23.04
N ASN A 65 -9.70 -13.97 -24.11
CA ASN A 65 -10.72 -14.46 -25.01
C ASN A 65 -11.37 -15.77 -24.55
N MET A 66 -10.95 -16.34 -23.42
CA MET A 66 -11.62 -17.49 -22.81
C MET A 66 -12.92 -17.03 -22.16
N GLU A 67 -14.02 -17.66 -22.50
CA GLU A 67 -15.33 -17.34 -21.93
C GLU A 67 -15.35 -17.51 -20.41
N ASN A 68 -15.90 -16.52 -19.70
CA ASN A 68 -16.18 -16.53 -18.27
C ASN A 68 -14.95 -16.57 -17.33
N ILE A 69 -13.78 -16.11 -17.77
CA ILE A 69 -12.61 -16.00 -16.91
C ILE A 69 -12.20 -14.53 -16.73
N ASP A 70 -12.18 -14.05 -15.50
CA ASP A 70 -11.56 -12.77 -15.15
C ASP A 70 -10.04 -12.89 -15.11
N THR A 71 -9.39 -12.24 -16.07
CA THR A 71 -7.94 -12.38 -16.30
C THR A 71 -7.10 -11.89 -15.12
N LEU A 72 -7.51 -10.78 -14.48
CA LEU A 72 -6.81 -10.24 -13.32
C LEU A 72 -6.94 -11.18 -12.12
N SER A 73 -8.15 -11.63 -11.82
CA SER A 73 -8.40 -12.56 -10.71
C SER A 73 -7.64 -13.86 -10.89
N TYR A 74 -7.61 -14.41 -12.11
CA TYR A 74 -6.82 -15.59 -12.40
C TYR A 74 -5.31 -15.34 -12.17
N ALA A 75 -4.77 -14.24 -12.70
CA ALA A 75 -3.35 -13.90 -12.54
C ALA A 75 -2.97 -13.70 -11.06
N LEU A 76 -3.82 -13.01 -10.29
CA LEU A 76 -3.63 -12.83 -8.84
C LEU A 76 -3.69 -14.18 -8.09
N GLY A 77 -4.61 -15.05 -8.48
CA GLY A 77 -4.70 -16.40 -7.94
C GLY A 77 -3.44 -17.23 -8.22
N CYS A 78 -2.90 -17.15 -9.44
CA CYS A 78 -1.65 -17.81 -9.81
C CYS A 78 -0.46 -17.29 -9.00
N ASP A 79 -0.33 -15.97 -8.88
CA ASP A 79 0.79 -15.34 -8.16
C ASP A 79 0.76 -15.72 -6.68
N LEU A 80 -0.40 -15.63 -6.05
CA LEU A 80 -0.59 -15.99 -4.65
C LEU A 80 -0.39 -17.49 -4.40
N GLY A 81 -0.91 -18.35 -5.27
CA GLY A 81 -0.70 -19.80 -5.20
C GLY A 81 0.78 -20.17 -5.32
N ASN A 82 1.50 -19.50 -6.20
CA ASN A 82 2.95 -19.68 -6.37
C ASN A 82 3.73 -19.23 -5.12
N PHE A 83 3.36 -18.07 -4.56
CA PHE A 83 3.94 -17.59 -3.30
C PHE A 83 3.70 -18.58 -2.15
N MET A 84 2.48 -19.07 -1.98
CA MET A 84 2.18 -20.07 -0.95
C MET A 84 2.95 -21.36 -1.17
N LYS A 85 2.95 -21.88 -2.40
CA LYS A 85 3.63 -23.14 -2.74
C LYS A 85 5.12 -23.08 -2.50
N LYS A 86 5.79 -22.01 -2.92
CA LYS A 86 7.26 -21.89 -2.85
C LYS A 86 7.74 -21.26 -1.54
N GLY A 87 6.99 -20.30 -0.99
CA GLY A 87 7.41 -19.51 0.16
C GLY A 87 6.96 -20.06 1.50
N LEU A 88 5.72 -20.50 1.63
CA LEU A 88 5.16 -20.92 2.92
C LEU A 88 5.07 -22.44 3.08
N ASN A 89 4.60 -23.13 2.05
CA ASN A 89 4.27 -24.55 2.13
C ASN A 89 5.45 -25.47 2.46
N PRO A 90 6.69 -25.21 2.01
CA PRO A 90 7.84 -26.03 2.39
C PRO A 90 8.05 -26.13 3.92
N TYR A 91 7.66 -25.09 4.66
CA TYR A 91 7.85 -25.03 6.11
C TYR A 91 6.57 -25.30 6.90
N MET A 92 5.42 -24.82 6.41
CA MET A 92 4.15 -24.88 7.14
C MET A 92 3.29 -26.09 6.75
N LYS A 93 3.54 -26.70 5.61
CA LYS A 93 2.78 -27.85 5.06
C LYS A 93 1.27 -27.58 5.07
N LEU A 94 0.89 -26.42 4.52
CA LEU A 94 -0.48 -25.92 4.51
C LEU A 94 -1.45 -26.88 3.77
N ASP A 95 -2.70 -26.86 4.19
CA ASP A 95 -3.77 -27.61 3.51
C ASP A 95 -4.34 -26.76 2.36
N HIS A 96 -3.96 -27.08 1.14
CA HIS A 96 -4.38 -26.36 -0.07
C HIS A 96 -5.91 -26.39 -0.26
N LYS A 97 -6.60 -27.45 0.13
CA LYS A 97 -8.06 -27.53 0.02
C LYS A 97 -8.73 -26.53 0.93
N SER A 98 -8.28 -26.44 2.18
CA SER A 98 -8.79 -25.46 3.15
C SER A 98 -8.49 -24.02 2.70
N ILE A 99 -7.32 -23.74 2.11
CA ILE A 99 -7.00 -22.43 1.52
C ILE A 99 -8.01 -22.06 0.44
N ILE A 100 -8.14 -22.92 -0.57
CA ILE A 100 -8.97 -22.69 -1.76
C ILE A 100 -10.45 -22.51 -1.38
N SER A 101 -11.00 -23.43 -0.56
CA SER A 101 -12.40 -23.37 -0.15
C SER A 101 -12.69 -22.11 0.69
N SER A 102 -11.79 -21.77 1.60
CA SER A 102 -11.96 -20.61 2.48
C SER A 102 -11.85 -19.29 1.72
N ILE A 103 -10.93 -19.17 0.78
CA ILE A 103 -10.81 -18.00 -0.10
C ILE A 103 -12.09 -17.81 -0.91
N LYS A 104 -12.59 -18.88 -1.55
CA LYS A 104 -13.83 -18.81 -2.33
C LYS A 104 -15.00 -18.33 -1.47
N GLU A 105 -15.22 -18.99 -0.35
CA GLU A 105 -16.30 -18.62 0.56
C GLU A 105 -16.17 -17.19 1.09
N TYR A 106 -14.94 -16.74 1.39
CA TYR A 106 -14.70 -15.37 1.84
C TYR A 106 -14.97 -14.32 0.76
N ILE A 107 -14.55 -14.55 -0.48
CA ILE A 107 -14.84 -13.64 -1.60
C ILE A 107 -16.35 -13.50 -1.77
N GLU A 108 -17.10 -14.61 -1.74
CA GLU A 108 -18.54 -14.64 -1.96
C GLU A 108 -19.37 -14.09 -0.78
N LYS A 109 -18.95 -14.38 0.47
CA LYS A 109 -19.82 -14.20 1.66
C LYS A 109 -19.24 -13.33 2.76
N ARG A 110 -17.94 -12.99 2.71
CA ARG A 110 -17.21 -12.27 3.79
C ARG A 110 -17.21 -12.98 5.14
N ASN A 111 -17.57 -14.24 5.18
CA ASN A 111 -17.45 -15.10 6.35
C ASN A 111 -17.12 -16.52 5.91
N VAL A 112 -16.37 -17.24 6.73
CA VAL A 112 -15.90 -18.60 6.43
C VAL A 112 -16.10 -19.48 7.64
N LYS A 113 -16.57 -20.70 7.42
CA LYS A 113 -16.66 -21.71 8.47
C LYS A 113 -15.61 -22.79 8.27
N VAL A 114 -14.68 -22.93 9.21
CA VAL A 114 -13.66 -23.99 9.21
C VAL A 114 -13.52 -24.59 10.60
N GLU A 115 -13.54 -25.92 10.72
CA GLU A 115 -13.37 -26.66 11.98
C GLU A 115 -14.26 -26.12 13.12
N GLY A 116 -15.51 -25.74 12.80
CA GLY A 116 -16.46 -25.18 13.77
C GLY A 116 -16.23 -23.72 14.17
N ILE A 117 -15.21 -23.06 13.61
CA ILE A 117 -14.92 -21.63 13.83
C ILE A 117 -15.48 -20.83 12.67
N THR A 118 -16.13 -19.70 12.97
CA THR A 118 -16.51 -18.71 11.95
C THR A 118 -15.50 -17.59 11.92
N ILE A 119 -14.87 -17.36 10.76
CA ILE A 119 -13.87 -16.31 10.50
C ILE A 119 -14.54 -15.19 9.71
N THR A 120 -14.40 -13.96 10.19
CA THR A 120 -14.92 -12.73 9.58
C THR A 120 -13.86 -11.64 9.62
N ASP A 121 -14.07 -10.53 8.92
CA ASP A 121 -13.18 -9.35 8.99
C ASP A 121 -12.98 -8.83 10.42
N ASP A 122 -14.02 -8.95 11.27
CA ASP A 122 -13.98 -8.40 12.63
C ASP A 122 -13.17 -9.26 13.60
N ASN A 123 -13.13 -10.58 13.38
CA ASN A 123 -12.51 -11.51 14.33
C ASN A 123 -11.25 -12.22 13.83
N ILE A 124 -10.88 -12.06 12.56
CA ILE A 124 -9.72 -12.74 11.97
C ILE A 124 -8.42 -12.47 12.73
N LEU A 125 -8.24 -11.24 13.23
CA LEU A 125 -7.04 -10.86 13.99
C LEU A 125 -6.98 -11.63 15.34
N GLU A 126 -8.08 -11.72 16.05
CA GLU A 126 -8.17 -12.45 17.31
C GLU A 126 -7.90 -13.95 17.12
N ILE A 127 -8.55 -14.53 16.09
CA ILE A 127 -8.36 -15.95 15.75
C ILE A 127 -6.93 -16.22 15.32
N SER A 128 -6.33 -15.32 14.53
CA SER A 128 -4.92 -15.41 14.12
C SER A 128 -3.99 -15.38 15.32
N GLN A 129 -4.20 -14.48 16.28
CA GLN A 129 -3.41 -14.42 17.51
C GLN A 129 -3.51 -15.68 18.34
N LYS A 130 -4.70 -16.28 18.41
CA LYS A 130 -4.95 -17.52 19.14
C LYS A 130 -4.21 -18.72 18.52
N HIS A 131 -4.24 -18.85 17.18
CA HIS A 131 -3.70 -20.03 16.49
C HIS A 131 -2.24 -19.88 16.09
N PHE A 132 -1.78 -18.67 15.78
CA PHE A 132 -0.36 -18.42 15.52
C PHE A 132 0.43 -18.26 16.83
N GLY A 133 -0.11 -17.62 17.83
CA GLY A 133 0.46 -17.46 19.17
C GLY A 133 1.90 -16.97 19.21
N ASN A 134 2.51 -17.09 20.39
CA ASN A 134 3.93 -16.76 20.59
C ASN A 134 4.87 -17.92 20.21
N GLU A 135 4.33 -19.11 19.96
CA GLU A 135 5.10 -20.34 19.70
C GLU A 135 5.40 -20.53 18.21
N LEU A 136 4.61 -19.94 17.30
CA LEU A 136 4.79 -20.12 15.86
C LEU A 136 6.21 -19.80 15.36
N PRO A 137 6.88 -18.71 15.80
CA PRO A 137 8.24 -18.42 15.34
C PRO A 137 9.23 -19.53 15.73
N ALA A 138 9.07 -20.12 16.92
CA ALA A 138 9.93 -21.21 17.37
C ALA A 138 9.66 -22.53 16.62
N LYS A 139 8.38 -22.83 16.36
CA LYS A 139 7.97 -24.01 15.59
C LYS A 139 8.45 -23.92 14.14
N LEU A 140 8.36 -22.73 13.51
CA LEU A 140 8.87 -22.50 12.15
C LEU A 140 10.40 -22.58 12.10
N ASP A 141 11.12 -22.01 13.06
CA ASP A 141 12.57 -22.11 13.14
C ASP A 141 13.03 -23.57 13.27
N ALA A 142 12.32 -24.38 14.04
CA ALA A 142 12.57 -25.80 14.14
C ALA A 142 12.33 -26.54 12.81
N ALA A 143 11.21 -26.23 12.13
CA ALA A 143 10.89 -26.83 10.81
C ALA A 143 11.91 -26.42 9.73
N MET A 144 12.36 -25.16 9.74
CA MET A 144 13.39 -24.67 8.81
C MET A 144 14.77 -25.33 9.01
N LYS A 145 15.09 -25.75 10.24
CA LYS A 145 16.34 -26.45 10.58
C LYS A 145 16.28 -27.95 10.35
N ASP A 146 15.09 -28.50 10.18
CA ASP A 146 14.90 -29.92 9.93
C ASP A 146 15.19 -30.29 8.48
N SER A 147 16.39 -30.75 8.20
CA SER A 147 16.81 -31.25 6.89
C SER A 147 16.04 -32.48 6.42
N THR A 148 15.31 -33.17 7.31
CA THR A 148 14.50 -34.35 6.96
C THR A 148 13.10 -33.97 6.46
N GLY A 149 12.67 -32.73 6.70
CA GLY A 149 11.34 -32.22 6.35
C GLY A 149 10.19 -32.93 7.07
N LYS A 150 10.46 -33.64 8.17
CA LYS A 150 9.45 -34.41 8.92
C LYS A 150 8.77 -33.60 10.02
N THR A 151 9.34 -32.46 10.40
CA THR A 151 8.79 -31.61 11.46
C THR A 151 7.40 -31.07 11.05
N GLU A 152 6.38 -31.40 11.84
CA GLU A 152 5.03 -30.85 11.67
C GLU A 152 4.87 -29.64 12.58
N VAL A 153 4.52 -28.51 12.00
CA VAL A 153 4.31 -27.23 12.71
C VAL A 153 2.94 -27.20 13.37
N PHE A 154 1.96 -27.83 12.75
CA PHE A 154 0.55 -27.82 13.15
C PHE A 154 -0.01 -29.24 13.22
N THR A 155 -0.95 -29.45 14.15
CA THR A 155 -1.83 -30.62 14.12
C THR A 155 -2.73 -30.59 12.86
N PRO A 156 -3.34 -31.69 12.42
CA PRO A 156 -4.22 -31.68 11.25
C PRO A 156 -5.36 -30.65 11.34
N GLN A 157 -5.99 -30.51 12.52
CA GLN A 157 -7.06 -29.55 12.72
C GLN A 157 -6.54 -28.11 12.72
N GLU A 158 -5.45 -27.82 13.41
CA GLU A 158 -4.80 -26.50 13.37
C GLU A 158 -4.37 -26.14 11.96
N LYS A 159 -3.90 -27.11 11.18
CA LYS A 159 -3.47 -26.93 9.80
C LYS A 159 -4.61 -26.39 8.93
N SER A 160 -5.81 -26.95 9.01
CA SER A 160 -6.98 -26.47 8.26
C SER A 160 -7.34 -25.02 8.65
N ILE A 161 -7.38 -24.73 9.96
CA ILE A 161 -7.70 -23.37 10.47
C ILE A 161 -6.64 -22.36 10.04
N VAL A 162 -5.36 -22.67 10.23
CA VAL A 162 -4.25 -21.78 9.87
C VAL A 162 -4.19 -21.55 8.36
N SER A 163 -4.41 -22.58 7.57
CA SER A 163 -4.47 -22.49 6.11
C SER A 163 -5.60 -21.55 5.65
N ALA A 164 -6.77 -21.68 6.25
CA ALA A 164 -7.90 -20.79 5.99
C ALA A 164 -7.60 -19.34 6.37
N ILE A 165 -7.05 -19.11 7.55
CA ILE A 165 -6.68 -17.75 8.03
C ILE A 165 -5.69 -17.09 7.05
N ILE A 166 -4.64 -17.81 6.65
CA ILE A 166 -3.64 -17.28 5.71
C ILE A 166 -4.30 -16.92 4.38
N GLY A 167 -5.11 -17.81 3.82
CA GLY A 167 -5.79 -17.55 2.57
C GLY A 167 -6.73 -16.35 2.63
N ILE A 168 -7.53 -16.25 3.69
CA ILE A 168 -8.47 -15.14 3.91
C ILE A 168 -7.72 -13.82 4.10
N ASP A 169 -6.68 -13.79 4.93
CA ASP A 169 -5.89 -12.57 5.19
C ASP A 169 -5.31 -12.00 3.90
N MET A 170 -4.77 -12.87 3.05
CA MET A 170 -4.20 -12.50 1.77
C MET A 170 -5.24 -11.89 0.82
N VAL A 171 -6.36 -12.58 0.60
CA VAL A 171 -7.38 -12.08 -0.33
C VAL A 171 -8.12 -10.86 0.23
N SER A 172 -8.30 -10.79 1.55
CA SER A 172 -8.91 -9.63 2.21
C SER A 172 -8.08 -8.37 2.00
N GLY A 173 -6.75 -8.50 1.98
CA GLY A 173 -5.84 -7.41 1.66
C GLY A 173 -6.07 -6.85 0.26
N LEU A 174 -6.23 -7.70 -0.75
CA LEU A 174 -6.54 -7.28 -2.12
C LEU A 174 -7.86 -6.51 -2.18
N ILE A 175 -8.90 -7.07 -1.57
CA ILE A 175 -10.25 -6.49 -1.58
C ILE A 175 -10.31 -5.16 -0.82
N LYS A 176 -9.66 -5.05 0.34
CA LYS A 176 -9.57 -3.81 1.13
C LYS A 176 -8.82 -2.70 0.37
N ASN A 177 -7.90 -3.07 -0.51
CA ASN A 177 -7.22 -2.13 -1.42
C ASN A 177 -8.01 -1.84 -2.71
N GLY A 178 -9.30 -2.20 -2.76
CA GLY A 178 -10.19 -1.87 -3.89
C GLY A 178 -9.97 -2.73 -5.14
N ILE A 179 -9.31 -3.88 -5.01
CA ILE A 179 -9.19 -4.85 -6.09
C ILE A 179 -10.46 -5.69 -6.11
N ASP A 180 -11.17 -5.64 -7.22
CA ASP A 180 -12.31 -6.52 -7.45
C ASP A 180 -11.80 -7.91 -7.83
N VAL A 181 -12.21 -8.92 -7.08
CA VAL A 181 -11.75 -10.30 -7.23
C VAL A 181 -12.93 -11.20 -7.57
N GLU A 182 -12.92 -11.80 -8.77
CA GLU A 182 -13.88 -12.81 -9.18
C GLU A 182 -13.45 -14.19 -8.61
N ALA A 183 -14.34 -14.78 -7.80
CA ALA A 183 -14.01 -15.94 -6.96
C ALA A 183 -13.54 -17.18 -7.75
N ASN A 184 -14.25 -17.52 -8.81
CA ASN A 184 -13.94 -18.75 -9.56
C ASN A 184 -12.62 -18.64 -10.33
N SER A 185 -12.39 -17.51 -10.98
CA SER A 185 -11.14 -17.25 -11.71
C SER A 185 -9.94 -17.20 -10.77
N PHE A 186 -10.09 -16.56 -9.60
CA PHE A 186 -9.04 -16.48 -8.60
C PHE A 186 -8.67 -17.88 -8.07
N VAL A 187 -9.68 -18.64 -7.66
CA VAL A 187 -9.48 -20.01 -7.17
C VAL A 187 -8.92 -20.93 -8.26
N MET A 188 -9.34 -20.76 -9.50
CA MET A 188 -8.77 -21.49 -10.65
C MET A 188 -7.27 -21.21 -10.78
N GLY A 189 -6.86 -19.95 -10.82
CA GLY A 189 -5.46 -19.56 -10.91
C GLY A 189 -4.61 -20.12 -9.78
N MET A 190 -5.15 -20.10 -8.55
CA MET A 190 -4.48 -20.65 -7.39
C MET A 190 -4.33 -22.17 -7.47
N THR A 191 -5.39 -22.88 -7.88
CA THR A 191 -5.37 -24.34 -8.08
C THR A 191 -4.35 -24.73 -9.16
N ASP A 192 -4.41 -24.11 -10.34
CA ASP A 192 -3.47 -24.33 -11.43
C ASP A 192 -2.01 -24.08 -10.99
N SER A 193 -1.79 -23.11 -10.09
CA SER A 193 -0.46 -22.86 -9.54
C SER A 193 0.00 -23.97 -8.59
N PHE A 194 -0.88 -24.48 -7.72
CA PHE A 194 -0.56 -25.59 -6.84
C PHE A 194 -0.28 -26.88 -7.61
N ASP A 195 -1.06 -27.14 -8.66
CA ASP A 195 -0.92 -28.35 -9.49
C ASP A 195 0.23 -28.24 -10.51
N GLY A 196 0.68 -27.03 -10.81
CA GLY A 196 1.72 -26.74 -11.79
C GLY A 196 1.20 -26.63 -13.22
N GLU A 197 -0.11 -26.44 -13.39
CA GLU A 197 -0.85 -26.43 -14.66
C GLU A 197 -1.29 -25.01 -15.07
N LYS A 198 -0.50 -23.99 -14.74
CA LYS A 198 -0.83 -22.60 -15.05
C LYS A 198 -1.06 -22.37 -16.54
N LYS A 199 -2.18 -21.74 -16.88
CA LYS A 199 -2.55 -21.39 -18.26
C LYS A 199 -1.80 -20.17 -18.80
N MET A 200 -1.17 -19.40 -17.91
CA MET A 200 -0.29 -18.29 -18.24
C MET A 200 1.13 -18.56 -17.74
N ASN A 201 2.14 -18.11 -18.48
CA ASN A 201 3.51 -18.10 -17.96
C ASN A 201 3.70 -16.97 -16.93
N GLU A 202 4.80 -17.01 -16.16
CA GLU A 202 5.09 -16.03 -15.12
C GLU A 202 5.14 -14.57 -15.65
N GLN A 203 5.69 -14.36 -16.83
CA GLN A 203 5.78 -13.02 -17.44
C GLN A 203 4.40 -12.47 -17.80
N ALA A 204 3.51 -13.32 -18.33
CA ALA A 204 2.13 -12.95 -18.64
C ALA A 204 1.35 -12.59 -17.37
N ILE A 205 1.49 -13.40 -16.31
CA ILE A 205 0.87 -13.14 -15.01
C ILE A 205 1.32 -11.77 -14.47
N GLN A 206 2.62 -11.53 -14.40
CA GLN A 206 3.16 -10.26 -13.91
C GLN A 206 2.73 -9.08 -14.79
N SER A 207 2.70 -9.25 -16.12
CA SER A 207 2.25 -8.19 -17.02
C SER A 207 0.79 -7.81 -16.80
N VAL A 208 -0.09 -8.78 -16.58
CA VAL A 208 -1.52 -8.51 -16.27
C VAL A 208 -1.64 -7.73 -14.97
N ILE A 209 -0.97 -8.19 -13.90
CA ILE A 209 -1.03 -7.55 -12.58
C ILE A 209 -0.51 -6.12 -12.65
N ILE A 210 0.64 -5.88 -13.30
CA ILE A 210 1.25 -4.56 -13.44
C ILE A 210 0.34 -3.63 -14.26
N ASN A 211 -0.18 -4.08 -15.40
CA ASN A 211 -1.01 -3.25 -16.27
C ASN A 211 -2.32 -2.84 -15.59
N GLU A 212 -2.99 -3.76 -14.89
CA GLU A 212 -4.22 -3.44 -14.16
C GLU A 212 -3.95 -2.55 -12.94
N SER A 213 -2.84 -2.77 -12.22
CA SER A 213 -2.43 -1.89 -11.13
C SER A 213 -2.16 -0.47 -11.62
N LYS A 214 -1.47 -0.33 -12.76
CA LYS A 214 -1.20 0.95 -13.39
C LYS A 214 -2.50 1.65 -13.80
N LYS A 215 -3.39 0.95 -14.48
CA LYS A 215 -4.70 1.49 -14.88
C LYS A 215 -5.50 1.99 -13.68
N LYS A 216 -5.59 1.20 -12.61
CA LYS A 216 -6.28 1.63 -11.37
C LYS A 216 -5.62 2.83 -10.71
N ALA A 217 -4.28 2.90 -10.71
CA ALA A 217 -3.56 4.05 -10.19
C ALA A 217 -3.86 5.33 -11.02
N GLU A 218 -3.92 5.22 -12.35
CA GLU A 218 -4.29 6.32 -13.25
C GLU A 218 -5.74 6.77 -13.00
N GLU A 219 -6.70 5.84 -12.95
CA GLU A 219 -8.10 6.14 -12.64
C GLU A 219 -8.26 6.82 -11.27
N LEU A 220 -7.53 6.36 -10.25
CA LEU A 220 -7.52 6.97 -8.92
C LEU A 220 -6.96 8.40 -8.97
N ALA A 221 -5.85 8.60 -9.72
CA ALA A 221 -5.22 9.91 -9.86
C ALA A 221 -6.15 10.90 -10.56
N GLU A 222 -6.84 10.48 -11.62
CA GLU A 222 -7.83 11.32 -12.34
C GLU A 222 -9.04 11.65 -11.46
N ASN A 223 -9.59 10.67 -10.75
CA ASN A 223 -10.69 10.87 -9.83
C ASN A 223 -10.32 11.83 -8.70
N ASN A 224 -9.16 11.63 -8.08
CA ASN A 224 -8.67 12.52 -7.04
C ASN A 224 -8.46 13.95 -7.54
N ALA A 225 -7.88 14.12 -8.74
CA ALA A 225 -7.70 15.44 -9.36
C ALA A 225 -9.04 16.16 -9.53
N ARG A 226 -10.04 15.49 -10.12
CA ARG A 226 -11.38 16.04 -10.33
C ARG A 226 -12.04 16.42 -9.00
N GLU A 227 -12.10 15.49 -8.05
CA GLU A 227 -12.74 15.72 -6.76
C GLU A 227 -12.01 16.79 -5.94
N SER A 228 -10.68 16.90 -6.05
CA SER A 228 -9.88 17.95 -5.43
C SER A 228 -10.21 19.32 -6.00
N GLN A 229 -10.33 19.43 -7.33
CA GLN A 229 -10.72 20.69 -7.99
C GLN A 229 -12.13 21.14 -7.59
N GLU A 230 -13.10 20.23 -7.60
CA GLU A 230 -14.48 20.50 -7.19
C GLU A 230 -14.55 20.97 -5.73
N TRP A 231 -13.83 20.27 -4.84
CA TRP A 231 -13.76 20.63 -3.42
C TRP A 231 -13.14 22.02 -3.23
N LEU A 232 -11.98 22.30 -3.84
CA LEU A 232 -11.32 23.61 -3.75
C LEU A 232 -12.19 24.72 -4.32
N ALA A 233 -12.89 24.50 -5.44
CA ALA A 233 -13.84 25.47 -5.99
C ALA A 233 -15.02 25.77 -5.04
N GLY A 234 -15.44 24.78 -4.26
CA GLY A 234 -16.42 24.96 -3.18
C GLY A 234 -15.88 25.76 -2.01
N ILE A 235 -14.64 25.51 -1.61
CA ILE A 235 -13.94 26.23 -0.54
C ILE A 235 -13.68 27.70 -0.92
N GLU A 236 -13.28 27.98 -2.16
CA GLU A 236 -12.99 29.33 -2.64
C GLU A 236 -14.19 30.29 -2.50
N LYS A 237 -15.41 29.76 -2.57
CA LYS A 237 -16.66 30.53 -2.38
C LYS A 237 -17.00 30.84 -0.92
N GLN A 238 -16.29 30.25 0.04
CA GLN A 238 -16.61 30.44 1.46
C GLN A 238 -16.16 31.82 1.97
N ASN A 239 -16.94 32.39 2.88
CA ASN A 239 -16.64 33.71 3.45
C ASN A 239 -15.28 33.73 4.17
N GLY A 240 -14.45 34.72 3.81
CA GLY A 240 -13.13 34.95 4.40
C GLY A 240 -12.01 34.09 3.84
N VAL A 241 -12.29 33.21 2.88
CA VAL A 241 -11.26 32.48 2.12
C VAL A 241 -10.68 33.40 1.05
N LYS A 242 -9.36 33.34 0.89
CA LYS A 242 -8.59 34.07 -0.12
C LYS A 242 -7.75 33.09 -0.92
N LYS A 243 -7.38 33.49 -2.14
CA LYS A 243 -6.54 32.72 -3.04
C LYS A 243 -5.26 33.47 -3.37
N THR A 244 -4.15 32.80 -3.39
CA THR A 244 -2.86 33.34 -3.86
C THR A 244 -2.68 33.11 -5.36
N ALA A 245 -1.64 33.73 -5.93
CA ALA A 245 -1.32 33.55 -7.34
C ALA A 245 -0.93 32.09 -7.70
N SER A 246 -0.38 31.33 -6.74
CA SER A 246 -0.04 29.92 -6.92
C SER A 246 -1.26 28.97 -6.87
N GLY A 247 -2.43 29.49 -6.44
CA GLY A 247 -3.64 28.70 -6.27
C GLY A 247 -3.89 28.22 -4.84
N LEU A 248 -3.00 28.52 -3.89
CA LEU A 248 -3.22 28.22 -2.48
C LEU A 248 -4.46 28.95 -1.96
N LEU A 249 -5.42 28.24 -1.38
CA LEU A 249 -6.53 28.82 -0.68
C LEU A 249 -6.22 28.92 0.83
N TYR A 250 -6.54 30.04 1.44
CA TYR A 250 -6.27 30.26 2.86
C TYR A 250 -7.32 31.11 3.54
N LYS A 251 -7.44 30.95 4.86
CA LYS A 251 -8.22 31.81 5.75
C LYS A 251 -7.42 32.09 7.00
N ILE A 252 -7.13 33.38 7.25
CA ILE A 252 -6.47 33.78 8.48
C ILE A 252 -7.51 33.77 9.60
N VAL A 253 -7.36 32.87 10.56
CA VAL A 253 -8.20 32.76 11.76
C VAL A 253 -7.75 33.77 12.81
N LYS A 254 -6.42 33.92 12.94
CA LYS A 254 -5.77 34.90 13.82
C LYS A 254 -4.47 35.36 13.17
N SER A 255 -4.27 36.66 13.04
CA SER A 255 -3.10 37.21 12.33
C SER A 255 -1.78 37.01 13.07
N GLY A 256 -1.81 36.95 14.39
CA GLY A 256 -0.60 36.95 15.24
C GLY A 256 0.15 38.28 15.20
N ASP A 257 1.40 38.24 15.66
CA ASP A 257 2.33 39.41 15.64
C ASP A 257 2.91 39.57 14.23
N THR A 258 2.36 40.50 13.46
CA THR A 258 2.76 40.73 12.07
C THR A 258 4.19 41.28 11.92
N GLY A 259 4.80 41.77 12.99
CA GLY A 259 6.22 42.13 13.01
C GLY A 259 7.16 40.91 13.15
N LYS A 260 6.62 39.75 13.46
CA LYS A 260 7.38 38.48 13.62
C LYS A 260 6.86 37.40 12.67
N LYS A 261 6.98 37.66 11.38
CA LYS A 261 6.63 36.72 10.30
C LYS A 261 7.86 36.05 9.76
N ALA A 262 7.70 34.85 9.24
CA ALA A 262 8.70 34.25 8.35
C ALA A 262 8.72 35.02 7.03
N THR A 263 9.91 35.29 6.52
CA THR A 263 10.13 36.05 5.27
C THR A 263 10.96 35.28 4.25
N LYS A 264 11.85 34.40 4.72
CA LYS A 264 12.70 33.55 3.88
C LYS A 264 12.21 32.09 3.92
N ASP A 265 12.46 31.35 2.87
CA ASP A 265 12.17 29.91 2.83
C ASP A 265 13.06 29.12 3.78
N THR A 266 14.15 29.68 4.24
CA THR A 266 15.07 29.09 5.21
C THR A 266 14.69 29.36 6.66
N ASP A 267 13.72 30.26 6.91
CA ASP A 267 13.27 30.53 8.27
C ASP A 267 12.63 29.27 8.91
N VAL A 268 12.85 29.10 10.20
CA VAL A 268 12.29 27.96 10.96
C VAL A 268 11.02 28.40 11.67
N VAL A 269 9.97 27.62 11.52
CA VAL A 269 8.67 27.85 12.19
C VAL A 269 8.42 26.74 13.20
N LYS A 270 7.92 27.11 14.38
CA LYS A 270 7.41 26.19 15.39
C LYS A 270 5.89 26.21 15.37
N VAL A 271 5.26 25.06 15.20
CA VAL A 271 3.83 24.96 14.93
C VAL A 271 3.12 23.87 15.71
N LEU A 272 1.82 24.11 15.94
CA LEU A 272 0.82 23.07 16.16
C LEU A 272 -0.06 22.97 14.91
N TYR A 273 -0.33 21.75 14.46
CA TYR A 273 -1.14 21.56 13.25
C TYR A 273 -2.00 20.31 13.28
N THR A 274 -2.98 20.31 12.38
CA THR A 274 -3.79 19.14 12.01
C THR A 274 -3.94 19.14 10.50
N GLY A 275 -3.47 18.06 9.86
CA GLY A 275 -3.60 17.81 8.42
C GLY A 275 -4.71 16.81 8.15
N LYS A 276 -5.58 17.13 7.17
CA LYS A 276 -6.72 16.30 6.76
C LYS A 276 -6.81 16.18 5.26
N THR A 277 -7.29 15.04 4.81
CA THR A 277 -7.71 14.86 3.41
C THR A 277 -8.99 15.65 3.12
N ARG A 278 -9.35 15.80 1.84
CA ARG A 278 -10.63 16.42 1.43
C ARG A 278 -11.85 15.69 2.00
N LYS A 279 -11.73 14.41 2.36
CA LYS A 279 -12.78 13.59 3.01
C LYS A 279 -12.85 13.82 4.53
N ASN A 280 -12.15 14.84 5.05
CA ASN A 280 -12.07 15.19 6.48
C ASN A 280 -11.44 14.09 7.37
N VAL A 281 -10.65 13.20 6.80
CA VAL A 281 -9.88 12.19 7.55
C VAL A 281 -8.55 12.81 7.97
N THR A 282 -8.25 12.80 9.26
CA THR A 282 -6.97 13.28 9.80
C THR A 282 -5.88 12.25 9.47
N PHE A 283 -4.91 12.64 8.64
CA PHE A 283 -3.76 11.82 8.32
C PHE A 283 -2.54 12.12 9.22
N ASP A 284 -2.43 13.37 9.68
CA ASP A 284 -1.35 13.76 10.59
C ASP A 284 -1.76 14.90 11.50
N SER A 285 -1.31 14.86 12.75
CA SER A 285 -1.48 15.94 13.72
C SER A 285 -0.44 15.84 14.83
N ASN A 286 0.03 16.97 15.31
CA ASN A 286 0.80 17.09 16.54
C ASN A 286 -0.02 17.69 17.70
N ARG A 287 -1.32 17.92 17.46
CA ARG A 287 -2.31 18.18 18.52
C ARG A 287 -2.85 16.85 19.03
N TRP A 288 -2.77 16.64 20.33
CA TRP A 288 -3.23 15.35 20.89
C TRP A 288 -4.71 15.08 20.60
N SER A 289 -5.58 16.08 20.69
CA SER A 289 -7.03 15.92 20.44
C SER A 289 -7.30 15.32 19.06
N ASP A 290 -6.58 15.78 18.05
CA ASP A 290 -6.85 15.53 16.62
C ASP A 290 -6.01 14.39 16.05
N MET A 291 -5.05 13.90 16.83
CA MET A 291 -4.12 12.84 16.40
C MET A 291 -4.87 11.53 16.11
N PRO A 292 -4.52 10.81 15.02
CA PRO A 292 -5.08 9.49 14.72
C PRO A 292 -4.95 8.50 15.88
N ALA A 293 -5.98 7.70 16.11
CA ALA A 293 -6.06 6.78 17.25
C ALA A 293 -4.86 5.82 17.32
N GLN A 294 -4.46 5.27 16.18
CA GLN A 294 -3.32 4.36 16.10
C GLN A 294 -2.02 5.03 16.58
N ARG A 295 -1.78 6.30 16.21
CA ARG A 295 -0.62 7.07 16.67
C ARG A 295 -0.68 7.37 18.17
N LYS A 296 -1.86 7.69 18.71
CA LYS A 296 -2.07 7.84 20.17
C LYS A 296 -1.69 6.59 20.94
N GLU A 297 -2.11 5.42 20.46
CA GLU A 297 -1.77 4.14 21.10
C GLU A 297 -0.26 3.85 21.04
N MET A 298 0.40 4.16 19.92
CA MET A 298 1.85 4.04 19.83
C MET A 298 2.58 4.97 20.83
N ILE A 299 2.14 6.22 20.95
CA ILE A 299 2.73 7.17 21.92
C ILE A 299 2.50 6.69 23.34
N LYS A 300 1.30 6.24 23.71
CA LYS A 300 1.02 5.68 25.04
C LYS A 300 1.91 4.48 25.36
N ALA A 301 2.17 3.63 24.36
CA ALA A 301 2.96 2.40 24.55
C ALA A 301 4.47 2.65 24.64
N TYR A 302 4.99 3.61 23.87
CA TYR A 302 6.46 3.79 23.72
C TYR A 302 6.99 5.10 24.27
N GLN A 303 6.13 6.11 24.47
CA GLN A 303 6.47 7.44 24.97
C GLN A 303 5.38 7.96 25.93
N PRO A 304 5.08 7.25 27.03
CA PRO A 304 3.96 7.56 27.92
C PRO A 304 4.01 8.98 28.48
N ASP A 305 5.19 9.55 28.67
CA ASP A 305 5.38 10.92 29.15
C ASP A 305 4.90 11.98 28.15
N GLN A 306 4.75 11.63 26.87
CA GLN A 306 4.21 12.49 25.83
C GLN A 306 2.69 12.29 25.61
N ALA A 307 2.11 11.28 26.24
CA ALA A 307 0.68 11.02 26.13
C ALA A 307 -0.16 12.19 26.68
N ASN A 308 -1.29 12.44 26.01
CA ASN A 308 -2.24 13.50 26.36
C ASN A 308 -1.67 14.94 26.28
N LYS A 309 -0.57 15.14 25.55
CA LYS A 309 0.05 16.46 25.35
C LYS A 309 0.19 16.79 23.88
N ASP A 310 -0.03 18.05 23.54
CA ASP A 310 0.36 18.59 22.24
C ASP A 310 1.89 18.62 22.15
N ASN A 311 2.42 18.31 20.97
CA ASN A 311 3.86 18.23 20.73
C ASN A 311 4.28 19.21 19.62
N PRO A 312 4.53 20.50 19.92
CA PRO A 312 4.96 21.46 18.91
C PRO A 312 6.24 21.02 18.20
N ILE A 313 6.24 21.12 16.87
CA ILE A 313 7.37 20.70 16.03
C ILE A 313 7.93 21.92 15.29
N GLU A 314 9.24 21.90 15.05
CA GLU A 314 9.96 22.91 14.29
C GLU A 314 10.29 22.41 12.89
N PHE A 315 10.01 23.24 11.89
CA PHE A 315 10.32 22.97 10.49
C PHE A 315 11.02 24.16 9.84
N PRO A 316 12.12 23.95 9.09
CA PRO A 316 12.58 24.95 8.13
C PRO A 316 11.59 24.99 6.95
N LEU A 317 11.20 26.17 6.48
CA LEU A 317 10.16 26.31 5.46
C LEU A 317 10.55 25.73 4.10
N ASN A 318 11.85 25.57 3.82
CA ASN A 318 12.35 24.88 2.63
C ASN A 318 12.34 23.35 2.75
N GLY A 319 11.97 22.80 3.90
CA GLY A 319 11.84 21.36 4.17
C GLY A 319 10.40 20.86 4.21
N VAL A 320 9.41 21.70 3.86
CA VAL A 320 8.00 21.36 3.85
C VAL A 320 7.39 21.54 2.46
N ILE A 321 6.15 21.07 2.25
CA ILE A 321 5.44 21.24 0.98
C ILE A 321 5.27 22.73 0.62
N PRO A 322 5.28 23.09 -0.70
CA PRO A 322 5.22 24.48 -1.16
C PRO A 322 4.07 25.28 -0.57
N GLY A 323 2.88 24.67 -0.42
CA GLY A 323 1.72 25.30 0.20
C GLY A 323 1.95 25.73 1.66
N TRP A 324 2.77 25.00 2.41
CA TRP A 324 3.19 25.40 3.76
C TRP A 324 4.21 26.53 3.73
N THR A 325 5.22 26.43 2.85
CA THR A 325 6.25 27.48 2.69
C THR A 325 5.60 28.84 2.38
N GLU A 326 4.60 28.86 1.53
CA GLU A 326 3.83 30.06 1.19
C GLU A 326 2.90 30.46 2.33
N GLY A 327 2.09 29.54 2.84
CA GLY A 327 1.05 29.81 3.84
C GLY A 327 1.59 30.32 5.16
N MET A 328 2.73 29.83 5.64
CA MET A 328 3.31 30.25 6.91
C MET A 328 3.85 31.69 6.89
N LYS A 329 4.13 32.26 5.73
CA LYS A 329 4.51 33.67 5.58
C LYS A 329 3.34 34.63 5.66
N LEU A 330 2.10 34.14 5.61
CA LEU A 330 0.89 34.98 5.64
C LEU A 330 0.51 35.41 7.07
N VAL A 331 0.95 34.70 8.11
CA VAL A 331 0.65 34.97 9.52
C VAL A 331 1.93 35.19 10.32
N GLY A 332 1.81 35.89 11.47
CA GLY A 332 2.92 36.13 12.39
C GLY A 332 2.87 35.20 13.61
N LYS A 333 3.89 35.33 14.50
CA LYS A 333 3.96 34.55 15.75
C LYS A 333 2.65 34.67 16.55
N GLY A 334 2.11 33.53 16.98
CA GLY A 334 0.82 33.42 17.67
C GLY A 334 -0.40 33.51 16.74
N GLY A 335 -0.18 33.47 15.42
CA GLY A 335 -1.23 33.42 14.40
C GLY A 335 -1.77 32.02 14.15
N ARG A 336 -2.98 31.93 13.57
CA ARG A 336 -3.60 30.66 13.14
C ARG A 336 -4.19 30.82 11.76
N ILE A 337 -3.96 29.85 10.91
CA ILE A 337 -4.36 29.88 9.52
C ILE A 337 -4.90 28.52 9.09
N HIS A 338 -5.95 28.56 8.29
CA HIS A 338 -6.42 27.40 7.53
C HIS A 338 -5.84 27.48 6.13
N LEU A 339 -5.30 26.38 5.66
CA LEU A 339 -4.75 26.21 4.31
C LEU A 339 -5.49 25.08 3.60
N TRP A 340 -5.97 25.34 2.39
CA TRP A 340 -6.44 24.33 1.47
C TRP A 340 -5.48 24.31 0.30
N ILE A 341 -4.70 23.25 0.24
CA ILE A 341 -3.51 23.16 -0.58
C ILE A 341 -3.82 22.26 -1.79
N PRO A 342 -3.79 22.81 -3.03
CA PRO A 342 -3.89 22.00 -4.24
C PRO A 342 -2.76 20.97 -4.29
N ALA A 343 -2.99 19.84 -4.98
CA ALA A 343 -2.01 18.76 -5.08
C ALA A 343 -0.64 19.24 -5.60
N GLU A 344 -0.62 20.20 -6.53
CA GLU A 344 0.60 20.78 -7.11
C GLU A 344 1.49 21.49 -6.08
N LEU A 345 0.88 21.99 -5.00
CA LEU A 345 1.57 22.61 -3.87
C LEU A 345 1.72 21.66 -2.67
N ALA A 346 1.35 20.39 -2.83
CA ALA A 346 1.44 19.31 -1.84
C ALA A 346 2.30 18.15 -2.36
N TYR A 347 1.71 16.96 -2.55
CA TYR A 347 2.43 15.74 -2.91
C TYR A 347 2.23 15.30 -4.37
N LYS A 348 1.54 16.09 -5.18
CA LYS A 348 1.35 15.90 -6.62
C LYS A 348 0.77 14.52 -6.95
N GLU A 349 1.17 13.98 -8.11
CA GLU A 349 0.80 12.63 -8.57
C GLU A 349 1.39 11.48 -7.74
N MET A 350 2.37 11.75 -6.90
CA MET A 350 2.99 10.70 -6.06
C MET A 350 2.15 10.37 -4.83
N GLY A 351 1.36 11.35 -4.32
CA GLY A 351 0.75 11.18 -3.01
C GLY A 351 1.77 11.06 -1.87
N ALA A 352 1.34 10.61 -0.69
CA ALA A 352 2.24 10.35 0.44
C ALA A 352 1.67 9.29 1.38
N GLY A 353 2.49 8.29 1.70
CA GLY A 353 2.11 7.20 2.60
C GLY A 353 0.91 6.41 2.09
N GLN A 354 0.06 5.95 3.01
CA GLN A 354 -1.19 5.23 2.71
C GLN A 354 -2.42 6.14 2.76
N ASP A 355 -2.26 7.35 3.31
CA ASP A 355 -3.37 8.23 3.64
C ASP A 355 -3.62 9.32 2.59
N ILE A 356 -2.61 9.69 1.81
CA ILE A 356 -2.68 10.74 0.79
C ILE A 356 -2.49 10.14 -0.59
N GLY A 357 -3.59 10.05 -1.33
CA GLY A 357 -3.58 9.53 -2.69
C GLY A 357 -2.91 10.47 -3.72
N PRO A 358 -2.68 9.97 -4.95
CA PRO A 358 -2.19 10.80 -6.05
C PRO A 358 -3.16 11.96 -6.32
N ASN A 359 -2.63 13.13 -6.64
CA ASN A 359 -3.39 14.35 -6.97
C ASN A 359 -4.42 14.78 -5.90
N GLU A 360 -4.20 14.45 -4.65
CA GLU A 360 -5.12 14.81 -3.56
C GLU A 360 -4.82 16.19 -2.99
N ALA A 361 -5.85 17.05 -2.94
CA ALA A 361 -5.79 18.32 -2.23
C ALA A 361 -5.95 18.12 -0.73
N LEU A 362 -5.27 18.94 0.07
CA LEU A 362 -5.17 18.78 1.51
C LEU A 362 -5.69 20.01 2.26
N PHE A 363 -6.18 19.78 3.46
CA PHE A 363 -6.49 20.81 4.43
C PHE A 363 -5.51 20.76 5.60
N PHE A 364 -5.07 21.96 6.05
CA PHE A 364 -4.31 22.10 7.27
C PHE A 364 -4.86 23.25 8.12
N ASP A 365 -5.03 22.98 9.41
CA ASP A 365 -5.22 23.97 10.46
C ASP A 365 -3.90 24.13 11.20
N VAL A 366 -3.25 25.28 11.05
CA VAL A 366 -1.90 25.52 11.59
C VAL A 366 -1.90 26.71 12.50
N GLU A 367 -1.33 26.54 13.69
CA GLU A 367 -1.01 27.60 14.63
C GLU A 367 0.49 27.83 14.68
N LEU A 368 0.91 29.05 14.35
CA LEU A 368 2.30 29.47 14.33
C LEU A 368 2.72 29.97 15.71
N LEU A 369 3.45 29.17 16.45
CA LEU A 369 3.87 29.48 17.82
C LEU A 369 5.12 30.39 17.86
N GLU A 370 6.08 30.13 16.97
CA GLU A 370 7.36 30.84 16.91
C GLU A 370 7.93 30.88 15.50
N VAL A 371 8.71 31.95 15.24
CA VAL A 371 9.50 32.11 14.01
C VAL A 371 10.94 32.40 14.41
N THR A 372 11.86 31.60 13.93
CA THR A 372 13.31 31.77 14.07
C THR A 372 13.90 32.14 12.70
N PRO A 373 14.30 33.38 12.46
CA PRO A 373 14.92 33.80 11.21
C PRO A 373 16.20 33.02 10.96
N ALA A 374 16.39 32.56 9.72
CA ALA A 374 17.67 31.98 9.30
C ALA A 374 18.76 33.05 9.31
N LYS A 375 19.92 32.66 9.85
CA LYS A 375 21.12 33.51 9.89
C LYS A 375 21.66 33.80 8.50
#